data_c5a69a5155d226d6277dec5e04d17270
#
_entry.id   c5a69a5155d226d6277dec5e04d17270
#
_cell.length_a   1.000
_cell.length_b   1.000
_cell.length_c   1.000
_cell.angle_alpha   90.00
_cell.angle_beta   90.00
_cell.angle_gamma   90.00
#
_symmetry.space_group_name_H-M   'P 1'
#
loop_
_entity.id
_entity.type
_entity.pdbx_description
1 polymer ?
#
loop_
_entity_poly.entity_id
_entity_poly.type
_entity_poly.pdbx_seq_one_letter_code
_entity_poly.pdbx_strand_id
1 'polypeptide(L)'
;DKNQPDRRIVNRQENDMVGDAHYGQMQIDQNEIRRDFMKLREHIASAGINYSCTLREGSSFAPELKVGLYGEYRTRDYRTRAYFYRFDTDNLPADFAYGDVIDDILQDGNYGADKLYIYDDSDNRNSYKGDNILTAAYAGIDLPFGRWNVYAGVRFEYSRMALTSYTKIKDWDSETRNYTH
;
A
#
# COMPACT_ATOMS: atom_id res chain seq x y z
N ASP A 1 6.34 -3.70 -8.81
CA ASP A 1 5.75 -2.39 -8.57
C ASP A 1 4.25 -2.45 -8.76
N LYS A 2 3.49 -1.99 -7.77
CA LYS A 2 2.06 -1.73 -7.93
C LYS A 2 1.85 -0.23 -7.81
N ASN A 3 1.34 0.37 -8.87
CA ASN A 3 0.81 1.71 -8.85
C ASN A 3 -0.71 1.58 -8.89
N GLN A 4 -1.40 2.17 -7.91
CA GLN A 4 -2.80 2.56 -8.05
C GLN A 4 -2.81 4.08 -8.27
N PRO A 5 -2.57 4.53 -9.49
CA PRO A 5 -2.73 5.92 -9.79
C PRO A 5 -4.21 6.21 -9.85
N ASP A 6 -4.61 7.32 -9.21
CA ASP A 6 -5.88 7.93 -9.54
C ASP A 6 -7.14 7.28 -8.96
N ARG A 7 -7.17 7.11 -7.66
CA ARG A 7 -8.43 6.95 -6.95
C ARG A 7 -9.09 8.32 -6.82
N ARG A 8 -10.21 8.53 -7.51
CA ARG A 8 -11.01 9.75 -7.43
C ARG A 8 -12.18 9.53 -6.48
N ILE A 9 -12.36 10.46 -5.56
CA ILE A 9 -13.48 10.47 -4.61
C ILE A 9 -14.18 11.81 -4.78
N VAL A 10 -15.49 11.79 -4.96
CA VAL A 10 -16.34 12.97 -5.01
C VAL A 10 -17.50 12.73 -4.08
N ASN A 11 -17.55 13.47 -2.99
CA ASN A 11 -18.67 13.42 -2.08
C ASN A 11 -19.68 14.49 -2.47
N ARG A 12 -20.95 14.13 -2.37
CA ARG A 12 -22.09 15.02 -2.64
C ARG A 12 -23.01 15.00 -1.43
N GLN A 13 -23.59 16.13 -1.15
CA GLN A 13 -24.60 16.31 -0.12
C GLN A 13 -25.83 16.99 -0.70
N GLU A 14 -26.99 16.74 -0.12
CA GLU A 14 -28.21 17.42 -0.49
C GLU A 14 -28.17 18.86 0.03
N ASN A 15 -28.59 19.82 -0.81
CA ASN A 15 -28.79 21.21 -0.38
C ASN A 15 -30.11 21.28 0.41
N ASP A 16 -30.01 21.40 1.72
CA ASP A 16 -31.14 21.51 2.65
C ASP A 16 -31.50 22.96 3.04
N MET A 17 -30.86 23.95 2.38
CA MET A 17 -31.07 25.37 2.65
C MET A 17 -32.44 25.83 2.12
N VAL A 18 -33.39 25.94 3.04
CA VAL A 18 -34.77 26.38 2.70
C VAL A 18 -34.77 27.78 2.09
N GLY A 19 -35.35 27.92 0.89
CA GLY A 19 -35.40 29.17 0.14
C GLY A 19 -34.29 29.34 -0.91
N ASP A 20 -33.36 28.43 -0.98
CA ASP A 20 -32.38 28.34 -2.07
C ASP A 20 -33.03 27.83 -3.36
N ALA A 21 -32.59 28.35 -4.51
CA ALA A 21 -33.07 27.93 -5.83
C ALA A 21 -32.79 26.44 -6.13
N HIS A 22 -31.75 25.87 -5.49
CA HIS A 22 -31.32 24.50 -5.63
C HIS A 22 -31.71 23.61 -4.45
N TYR A 23 -32.70 23.99 -3.65
CA TYR A 23 -33.20 23.21 -2.53
C TYR A 23 -33.54 21.78 -2.96
N GLY A 24 -33.03 20.78 -2.21
CA GLY A 24 -33.24 19.37 -2.51
C GLY A 24 -32.35 18.80 -3.62
N GLN A 25 -31.48 19.59 -4.25
CA GLN A 25 -30.53 19.09 -5.24
C GLN A 25 -29.22 18.62 -4.60
N MET A 26 -28.60 17.61 -5.22
CA MET A 26 -27.29 17.14 -4.79
C MET A 26 -26.20 18.10 -5.25
N GLN A 27 -25.43 18.63 -4.31
CA GLN A 27 -24.29 19.49 -4.59
C GLN A 27 -22.99 18.80 -4.21
N ILE A 28 -21.90 19.17 -4.85
CA ILE A 28 -20.55 18.75 -4.47
C ILE A 28 -20.19 19.45 -3.18
N ASP A 29 -19.74 18.67 -2.20
CA ASP A 29 -19.23 19.23 -0.94
C ASP A 29 -17.90 19.93 -1.18
N GLN A 30 -17.77 21.16 -0.66
CA GLN A 30 -16.50 21.88 -0.67
C GLN A 30 -15.44 21.04 0.04
N ASN A 31 -14.26 20.95 -0.56
CA ASN A 31 -13.12 20.15 -0.07
C ASN A 31 -13.28 18.62 -0.15
N GLU A 32 -14.32 18.12 -0.78
CA GLU A 32 -14.60 16.69 -0.86
C GLU A 32 -14.36 16.07 -2.25
N ILE A 33 -13.73 16.83 -3.16
CA ILE A 33 -13.14 16.25 -4.37
C ILE A 33 -11.70 15.91 -4.04
N ARG A 34 -11.41 14.60 -4.00
CA ARG A 34 -10.11 14.08 -3.61
C ARG A 34 -9.53 13.15 -4.67
N ARG A 35 -8.24 13.25 -4.85
CA ARG A 35 -7.48 12.38 -5.75
C ARG A 35 -6.30 11.75 -5.02
N ASP A 36 -6.32 10.43 -4.90
CA ASP A 36 -5.28 9.67 -4.19
C ASP A 36 -4.40 8.93 -5.18
N PHE A 37 -3.09 9.02 -4.94
CA PHE A 37 -2.07 8.25 -5.65
C PHE A 37 -1.36 7.35 -4.65
N MET A 38 -1.33 6.05 -4.93
CA MET A 38 -0.67 5.07 -4.09
C MET A 38 0.40 4.35 -4.91
N LYS A 39 1.61 4.30 -4.38
CA LYS A 39 2.74 3.64 -5.01
C LYS A 39 3.39 2.66 -4.04
N LEU A 40 3.45 1.40 -4.45
CA LEU A 40 4.16 0.35 -3.74
C LEU A 40 5.33 -0.14 -4.60
N ARG A 41 6.52 -0.11 -4.02
CA ARG A 41 7.71 -0.74 -4.57
C ARG A 41 8.16 -1.84 -3.63
N GLU A 42 8.38 -3.02 -4.19
CA GLU A 42 8.86 -4.16 -3.43
C GLU A 42 10.03 -4.80 -4.18
N HIS A 43 11.10 -5.09 -3.45
CA HIS A 43 12.25 -5.84 -3.95
C HIS A 43 12.44 -7.06 -3.08
N ILE A 44 12.60 -8.21 -3.72
CA ILE A 44 12.82 -9.49 -3.07
C ILE A 44 14.09 -10.09 -3.67
N ALA A 45 15.01 -10.45 -2.80
CA ALA A 45 16.19 -11.24 -3.15
C ALA A 45 16.16 -12.52 -2.32
N SER A 46 16.25 -13.67 -2.97
CA SER A 46 16.27 -14.96 -2.29
C SER A 46 17.31 -15.89 -2.88
N ALA A 47 17.88 -16.74 -2.02
CA ALA A 47 18.80 -17.77 -2.41
C ALA A 47 18.56 -19.03 -1.57
N GLY A 48 18.82 -20.19 -2.16
CA GLY A 48 18.73 -21.46 -1.46
C GLY A 48 19.77 -22.45 -1.96
N ILE A 49 20.28 -23.28 -1.06
CA ILE A 49 21.18 -24.38 -1.36
C ILE A 49 20.54 -25.64 -0.77
N ASN A 50 20.48 -26.68 -1.60
CA ASN A 50 20.00 -27.99 -1.21
C ASN A 50 21.08 -29.04 -1.54
N TYR A 51 21.30 -29.95 -0.63
CA TYR A 51 22.21 -31.06 -0.81
C TYR A 51 21.48 -32.34 -0.44
N SER A 52 21.67 -33.39 -1.25
CA SER A 52 21.19 -34.74 -0.97
C SER A 52 22.32 -35.76 -1.12
N CYS A 53 22.28 -36.76 -0.28
CA CYS A 53 23.27 -37.81 -0.25
C CYS A 53 22.61 -39.16 0.09
N THR A 54 22.84 -40.15 -0.74
CA THR A 54 22.43 -41.54 -0.45
C THR A 54 23.42 -42.17 0.51
N LEU A 55 22.94 -42.57 1.68
CA LEU A 55 23.80 -43.08 2.76
C LEU A 55 24.34 -44.50 2.49
N ARG A 56 23.67 -45.26 1.62
CA ARG A 56 24.05 -46.63 1.32
C ARG A 56 23.72 -46.99 -0.13
N GLU A 57 24.71 -46.94 -0.97
CA GLU A 57 24.59 -47.35 -2.37
C GLU A 57 24.59 -48.88 -2.53
N GLY A 58 23.83 -49.38 -3.51
CA GLY A 58 23.83 -50.80 -3.88
C GLY A 58 22.97 -51.71 -2.99
N SER A 59 22.18 -51.18 -2.09
CA SER A 59 21.25 -51.93 -1.24
C SER A 59 19.79 -51.65 -1.62
N SER A 60 18.90 -52.62 -1.42
CA SER A 60 17.46 -52.40 -1.53
C SER A 60 16.91 -51.43 -0.48
N PHE A 61 17.64 -51.17 0.58
CA PHE A 61 17.43 -50.13 1.56
C PHE A 61 18.54 -49.09 1.42
N ALA A 62 18.25 -47.98 0.74
CA ALA A 62 19.20 -46.91 0.43
C ALA A 62 18.63 -45.58 0.93
N PRO A 63 18.77 -45.26 2.23
CA PRO A 63 18.31 -44.01 2.78
C PRO A 63 18.97 -42.79 2.12
N GLU A 64 18.20 -41.75 1.84
CA GLU A 64 18.69 -40.48 1.29
C GLU A 64 18.56 -39.39 2.35
N LEU A 65 19.68 -38.75 2.70
CA LEU A 65 19.74 -37.59 3.56
C LEU A 65 19.56 -36.34 2.69
N LYS A 66 18.68 -35.43 3.10
CA LYS A 66 18.44 -34.15 2.44
C LYS A 66 18.63 -33.02 3.43
N VAL A 67 19.47 -32.06 3.09
CA VAL A 67 19.69 -30.86 3.90
C VAL A 67 19.61 -29.64 3.02
N GLY A 68 19.17 -28.51 3.57
CA GLY A 68 19.13 -27.27 2.80
C GLY A 68 19.07 -26.02 3.66
N LEU A 69 19.52 -24.95 3.06
CA LEU A 69 19.48 -23.61 3.60
C LEU A 69 18.72 -22.71 2.63
N TYR A 70 17.96 -21.76 3.17
CA TYR A 70 17.22 -20.75 2.43
C TYR A 70 17.37 -19.40 3.10
N GLY A 71 17.54 -18.37 2.32
CA GLY A 71 17.52 -16.99 2.77
C GLY A 71 16.73 -16.11 1.82
N GLU A 72 15.96 -15.19 2.39
CA GLU A 72 15.21 -14.17 1.66
C GLU A 72 15.35 -12.85 2.37
N TYR A 73 15.61 -11.81 1.59
CA TYR A 73 15.53 -10.41 2.01
C TYR A 73 14.49 -9.70 1.16
N ARG A 74 13.56 -9.04 1.82
CA ARG A 74 12.48 -8.31 1.19
C ARG A 74 12.46 -6.89 1.73
N THR A 75 12.43 -5.92 0.84
CA THR A 75 12.23 -4.51 1.18
C THR A 75 11.00 -3.97 0.48
N ARG A 76 10.24 -3.12 1.18
CA ARG A 76 8.99 -2.53 0.72
C ARG A 76 8.97 -1.04 1.02
N ASP A 77 8.70 -0.22 0.01
CA ASP A 77 8.49 1.24 0.12
C ASP A 77 7.08 1.55 -0.37
N TYR A 78 6.22 1.97 0.54
CA TYR A 78 4.85 2.36 0.25
C TYR A 78 4.69 3.85 0.47
N ARG A 79 4.20 4.57 -0.55
CA ARG A 79 3.97 6.01 -0.53
C ARG A 79 2.59 6.35 -1.01
N THR A 80 1.97 7.30 -0.33
CA THR A 80 0.69 7.87 -0.74
C THR A 80 0.85 9.37 -0.96
N ARG A 81 0.06 9.89 -1.91
CA ARG A 81 -0.17 11.32 -2.09
C ARG A 81 -1.67 11.54 -2.20
N ALA A 82 -2.15 12.60 -1.57
CA ALA A 82 -3.54 13.00 -1.60
C ALA A 82 -3.64 14.47 -2.03
N TYR A 83 -4.46 14.72 -3.02
CA TYR A 83 -4.75 16.06 -3.49
C TYR A 83 -6.23 16.32 -3.33
N PHE A 84 -6.58 17.47 -2.76
CA PHE A 84 -7.92 17.99 -2.70
C PHE A 84 -8.09 19.09 -3.74
N TYR A 85 -9.26 19.13 -4.34
CA TYR A 85 -9.71 20.20 -5.17
C TYR A 85 -10.64 21.08 -4.35
N ARG A 86 -10.19 22.29 -4.04
CA ARG A 86 -10.97 23.27 -3.30
C ARG A 86 -11.48 24.31 -4.27
N PHE A 87 -12.64 24.84 -4.00
CA PHE A 87 -13.22 25.88 -4.85
C PHE A 87 -13.87 26.97 -4.00
N ASP A 88 -13.83 28.18 -4.54
CA ASP A 88 -14.57 29.33 -4.05
C ASP A 88 -15.75 29.57 -5.00
N THR A 89 -16.98 29.59 -4.47
CA THR A 89 -18.18 29.72 -5.26
C THR A 89 -18.40 31.13 -5.78
N ASP A 90 -17.74 32.14 -5.21
CA ASP A 90 -17.97 33.56 -5.58
C ASP A 90 -17.55 33.88 -7.02
N ASN A 91 -16.57 33.16 -7.54
CA ASN A 91 -15.99 33.38 -8.87
C ASN A 91 -16.25 32.22 -9.86
N LEU A 92 -17.15 31.32 -9.51
CA LEU A 92 -17.58 30.20 -10.33
C LEU A 92 -19.05 30.35 -10.73
N PRO A 93 -19.51 29.69 -11.80
CA PRO A 93 -20.93 29.66 -12.15
C PRO A 93 -21.80 29.19 -10.98
N ALA A 94 -22.98 29.79 -10.81
CA ALA A 94 -23.88 29.45 -9.71
C ALA A 94 -24.23 27.95 -9.65
N ASP A 95 -24.28 27.28 -10.80
CA ASP A 95 -24.59 25.86 -10.92
C ASP A 95 -23.34 24.94 -10.81
N PHE A 96 -22.16 25.51 -10.57
CA PHE A 96 -20.90 24.77 -10.58
C PHE A 96 -20.92 23.56 -9.63
N ALA A 97 -21.39 23.75 -8.40
CA ALA A 97 -21.44 22.70 -7.40
C ALA A 97 -22.50 21.61 -7.69
N TYR A 98 -23.46 21.89 -8.56
CA TYR A 98 -24.58 21.01 -8.91
C TYR A 98 -24.36 20.22 -10.19
N GLY A 99 -23.21 20.40 -10.86
CA GLY A 99 -22.85 19.66 -12.07
C GLY A 99 -22.81 18.15 -11.85
N ASP A 100 -23.40 17.39 -12.77
CA ASP A 100 -23.45 15.92 -12.67
C ASP A 100 -22.16 15.26 -13.15
N VAL A 101 -21.47 15.88 -14.09
CA VAL A 101 -20.28 15.35 -14.74
C VAL A 101 -19.02 15.97 -14.14
N ILE A 102 -18.18 15.14 -13.53
CA ILE A 102 -16.96 15.62 -12.88
C ILE A 102 -15.96 16.24 -13.86
N ASP A 103 -15.94 15.80 -15.10
CA ASP A 103 -15.03 16.35 -16.12
C ASP A 103 -15.43 17.79 -16.52
N ASP A 104 -16.70 18.14 -16.46
CA ASP A 104 -17.18 19.51 -16.69
C ASP A 104 -16.76 20.44 -15.54
N ILE A 105 -16.71 19.92 -14.32
CA ILE A 105 -16.25 20.64 -13.14
C ILE A 105 -14.73 20.85 -13.20
N LEU A 106 -13.98 19.85 -13.61
CA LEU A 106 -12.52 19.86 -13.68
C LEU A 106 -11.95 20.39 -15.02
N GLN A 107 -12.76 21.10 -15.82
CA GLN A 107 -12.28 21.71 -17.06
C GLN A 107 -11.34 22.91 -16.81
N ASP A 108 -10.42 23.16 -17.72
CA ASP A 108 -9.36 24.16 -17.58
C ASP A 108 -9.87 25.57 -17.25
N GLY A 109 -11.01 25.97 -17.77
CA GLY A 109 -11.61 27.30 -17.53
C GLY A 109 -12.05 27.54 -16.09
N ASN A 110 -12.21 26.50 -15.30
CA ASN A 110 -12.65 26.58 -13.91
C ASN A 110 -11.48 26.74 -12.92
N TYR A 111 -10.22 26.52 -13.36
CA TYR A 111 -9.06 26.67 -12.49
C TYR A 111 -8.62 28.12 -12.35
N GLY A 112 -8.24 28.50 -11.13
CA GLY A 112 -7.71 29.81 -10.80
C GLY A 112 -7.49 29.97 -9.30
N ALA A 113 -6.77 31.03 -8.93
CA ALA A 113 -6.45 31.30 -7.51
C ALA A 113 -7.72 31.52 -6.67
N ASP A 114 -8.74 32.17 -7.28
CA ASP A 114 -10.02 32.49 -6.63
C ASP A 114 -11.17 31.62 -7.17
N LYS A 115 -10.86 30.49 -7.75
CA LYS A 115 -11.83 29.55 -8.33
C LYS A 115 -11.57 28.15 -7.80
N LEU A 116 -11.38 27.18 -8.72
CA LEU A 116 -10.96 25.83 -8.40
C LEU A 116 -9.44 25.78 -8.31
N TYR A 117 -8.90 25.29 -7.20
CA TYR A 117 -7.45 25.11 -7.02
C TYR A 117 -7.13 23.78 -6.37
N ILE A 118 -5.90 23.30 -6.61
CA ILE A 118 -5.40 22.03 -6.07
C ILE A 118 -4.64 22.31 -4.78
N TYR A 119 -4.99 21.57 -3.74
CA TYR A 119 -4.31 21.58 -2.46
C TYR A 119 -3.65 20.22 -2.20
N ASP A 120 -2.35 20.21 -1.90
CA ASP A 120 -1.63 18.99 -1.51
C ASP A 120 -1.84 18.73 -0.01
N ASP A 121 -2.57 17.67 0.30
CA ASP A 121 -2.82 17.19 1.66
C ASP A 121 -2.13 15.84 1.91
N SER A 122 -1.03 15.61 1.22
CA SER A 122 -0.26 14.38 1.41
C SER A 122 0.27 14.28 2.83
N ASP A 123 -0.04 13.18 3.51
CA ASP A 123 0.42 12.90 4.85
C ASP A 123 1.41 11.73 4.84
N ASN A 124 2.65 12.01 5.27
CA ASN A 124 3.71 11.01 5.33
C ASN A 124 3.37 9.86 6.30
N ARG A 125 2.45 10.06 7.26
CA ARG A 125 1.98 9.00 8.16
C ARG A 125 1.29 7.86 7.43
N ASN A 126 0.77 8.13 6.24
CA ASN A 126 0.16 7.12 5.37
C ASN A 126 1.19 6.39 4.50
N SER A 127 2.47 6.65 4.73
CA SER A 127 3.59 6.04 4.01
C SER A 127 4.46 5.24 4.98
N TYR A 128 5.07 4.15 4.49
CA TYR A 128 5.95 3.34 5.32
C TYR A 128 7.03 2.67 4.50
N LYS A 129 8.12 2.30 5.18
CA LYS A 129 9.15 1.39 4.69
C LYS A 129 9.17 0.15 5.55
N GLY A 130 9.32 -1.01 4.94
CA GLY A 130 9.39 -2.29 5.63
C GLY A 130 10.52 -3.13 5.08
N ASP A 131 11.23 -3.79 5.99
CA ASP A 131 12.26 -4.77 5.68
C ASP A 131 11.92 -6.09 6.35
N ASN A 132 12.09 -7.19 5.63
CA ASN A 132 11.89 -8.53 6.15
C ASN A 132 13.08 -9.40 5.76
N ILE A 133 13.64 -10.09 6.76
CA ILE A 133 14.66 -11.12 6.58
C ILE A 133 14.03 -12.45 7.00
N LEU A 134 14.05 -13.42 6.11
CA LEU A 134 13.66 -14.80 6.38
C LEU A 134 14.86 -15.70 6.13
N THR A 135 15.21 -16.51 7.11
CA THR A 135 16.21 -17.58 6.97
C THR A 135 15.63 -18.90 7.41
N ALA A 136 15.94 -19.96 6.69
CA ALA A 136 15.47 -21.29 7.02
C ALA A 136 16.58 -22.33 6.81
N ALA A 137 16.57 -23.35 7.66
CA ALA A 137 17.38 -24.55 7.51
C ALA A 137 16.48 -25.76 7.65
N TYR A 138 16.73 -26.80 6.87
CA TYR A 138 16.03 -28.05 7.02
C TYR A 138 16.97 -29.24 6.91
N ALA A 139 16.59 -30.31 7.58
CA ALA A 139 17.18 -31.63 7.40
C ALA A 139 16.06 -32.65 7.35
N GLY A 140 16.19 -33.62 6.46
CA GLY A 140 15.20 -34.68 6.28
C GLY A 140 15.88 -35.96 5.79
N ILE A 141 15.23 -37.08 6.03
CA ILE A 141 15.66 -38.40 5.58
C ILE A 141 14.50 -39.07 4.83
N ASP A 142 14.83 -39.67 3.72
CA ASP A 142 13.96 -40.47 2.91
C ASP A 142 14.34 -41.95 3.08
N LEU A 143 13.37 -42.74 3.52
CA LEU A 143 13.57 -44.13 3.92
C LEU A 143 12.75 -45.05 3.00
N PRO A 144 13.37 -45.73 2.04
CA PRO A 144 12.69 -46.70 1.20
C PRO A 144 12.53 -48.03 1.91
N PHE A 145 11.29 -48.50 2.08
CA PHE A 145 10.95 -49.79 2.65
C PHE A 145 10.13 -50.62 1.66
N GLY A 146 10.79 -51.24 0.71
CA GLY A 146 10.12 -52.05 -0.31
C GLY A 146 9.10 -51.27 -1.12
N ARG A 147 7.80 -51.43 -0.82
CA ARG A 147 6.72 -50.68 -1.48
C ARG A 147 6.41 -49.31 -0.85
N TRP A 148 6.97 -49.08 0.32
CA TRP A 148 6.73 -47.84 1.10
C TRP A 148 7.94 -46.95 1.03
N ASN A 149 7.66 -45.65 0.94
CA ASN A 149 8.66 -44.61 1.10
C ASN A 149 8.24 -43.70 2.24
N VAL A 150 9.07 -43.58 3.28
CA VAL A 150 8.78 -42.79 4.46
C VAL A 150 9.74 -41.61 4.49
N TYR A 151 9.21 -40.41 4.40
CA TYR A 151 9.96 -39.17 4.56
C TYR A 151 9.74 -38.62 5.96
N ALA A 152 10.83 -38.29 6.65
CA ALA A 152 10.80 -37.59 7.92
C ALA A 152 11.81 -36.43 7.89
N GLY A 153 11.43 -35.27 8.45
CA GLY A 153 12.34 -34.12 8.45
C GLY A 153 11.90 -33.04 9.42
N VAL A 154 12.82 -32.14 9.65
CA VAL A 154 12.63 -30.95 10.46
C VAL A 154 13.04 -29.74 9.66
N ARG A 155 12.30 -28.63 9.84
CA ARG A 155 12.61 -27.32 9.26
C ARG A 155 12.57 -26.28 10.37
N PHE A 156 13.60 -25.49 10.43
CA PHE A 156 13.70 -24.35 11.32
C PHE A 156 13.63 -23.07 10.47
N GLU A 157 12.82 -22.12 10.90
CA GLU A 157 12.70 -20.81 10.24
C GLU A 157 12.88 -19.70 11.25
N TYR A 158 13.59 -18.66 10.84
CA TYR A 158 13.74 -17.42 11.57
C TYR A 158 13.29 -16.28 10.66
N SER A 159 12.36 -15.45 11.15
CA SER A 159 11.88 -14.26 10.44
C SER A 159 12.01 -13.04 11.34
N ARG A 160 12.56 -11.97 10.78
CA ARG A 160 12.63 -10.66 11.41
C ARG A 160 12.05 -9.63 10.48
N MET A 161 11.04 -8.91 10.96
CA MET A 161 10.41 -7.81 10.24
C MET A 161 10.70 -6.49 10.96
N ALA A 162 11.08 -5.47 10.21
CA ALA A 162 11.19 -4.10 10.68
C ALA A 162 10.26 -3.22 9.85
N LEU A 163 9.51 -2.35 10.52
CA LEU A 163 8.62 -1.39 9.90
C LEU A 163 9.00 0.02 10.39
N THR A 164 9.25 0.91 9.45
CA THR A 164 9.49 2.33 9.71
C THR A 164 8.35 3.14 9.14
N SER A 165 7.67 3.89 9.98
CA SER A 165 6.60 4.80 9.59
C SER A 165 6.75 6.14 10.29
N TYR A 166 6.05 7.14 9.80
CA TYR A 166 6.11 8.49 10.36
C TYR A 166 5.04 8.66 11.43
N THR A 167 5.38 9.37 12.50
CA THR A 167 4.42 9.76 13.53
C THR A 167 4.39 11.28 13.66
N LYS A 168 3.23 11.81 14.04
CA LYS A 168 3.09 13.23 14.35
C LYS A 168 3.53 13.46 15.78
N ILE A 169 4.57 14.27 15.98
CA ILE A 169 4.88 14.79 17.30
C ILE A 169 3.86 15.87 17.61
N LYS A 170 3.20 15.76 18.75
CA LYS A 170 2.42 16.87 19.31
C LYS A 170 3.42 17.87 19.90
N ASP A 171 3.90 18.80 19.09
CA ASP A 171 4.48 20.02 19.60
C ASP A 171 3.36 21.01 19.90
N TRP A 172 3.46 21.69 21.05
CA TRP A 172 2.48 22.70 21.48
C TRP A 172 2.56 23.97 20.62
N ASP A 173 3.57 24.10 19.76
CA ASP A 173 3.66 25.15 18.76
C ASP A 173 2.87 24.78 17.52
N SER A 174 1.80 25.53 17.30
CA SER A 174 0.80 25.31 16.23
C SER A 174 1.33 25.53 14.81
N GLU A 175 2.57 25.90 14.60
CA GLU A 175 3.11 26.30 13.29
C GLU A 175 4.09 25.32 12.63
N THR A 176 4.64 24.36 13.36
CA THR A 176 5.59 23.39 12.78
C THR A 176 5.06 21.95 12.88
N ARG A 177 4.63 21.41 11.77
CA ARG A 177 4.32 19.97 11.63
C ARG A 177 5.63 19.21 11.46
N ASN A 178 6.30 18.88 12.54
CA ASN A 178 7.49 18.04 12.51
C ASN A 178 7.09 16.56 12.51
N TYR A 179 7.60 15.82 11.53
CA TYR A 179 7.49 14.38 11.47
C TYR A 179 8.85 13.78 11.79
N THR A 180 8.89 12.84 12.74
CA THR A 180 10.09 12.07 13.04
C THR A 180 9.92 10.61 12.64
N HIS A 181 11.04 9.95 12.39
CA HIS A 181 11.14 8.52 12.13
C HIS A 181 11.06 7.71 13.42
#